data_21227317d04d32c54e9cf68180f694ee
#
_entry.id   21227317d04d32c54e9cf68180f694ee
#
_cell.length_a   1.000
_cell.length_b   1.000
_cell.length_c   1.000
_cell.angle_alpha   90.00
_cell.angle_beta   90.00
_cell.angle_gamma   90.00
#
_symmetry.space_group_name_H-M   'P 1'
#
loop_
_entity.id
_entity.type
_entity.pdbx_description
1 polymer ?
#
loop_
_entity_poly.entity_id
_entity_poly.type
_entity_poly.pdbx_seq_one_letter_code
_entity_poly.pdbx_strand_id
1 'polypeptide(L)'
;MLLSLTIKNFITAEYLDLDFSSGTTAITGETGSGKSLIFNALSILLGGRAETNMIRHDSTQAEISAYFDVQMIPSVEIWLQENGFSVDKECLLRRVFNNQGRSKGYINGGPATMTQLQKLGEILVDIHDQNKHQFLFQRDNHRMLLDEYAKANDLLTKIKNIHAKWKTLKKQLSDISSVEKSTEDEINDVRFLLKELDQFDLTKERVKALEEEHAIPVSYTHLRAHETLRY
;
A
#
# COMPACT_ATOMS: atom_id res chain seq x y z
N MET A 1 26.51 2.45 -4.34
CA MET A 1 27.29 2.23 -5.59
C MET A 1 27.29 0.75 -5.90
N LEU A 2 27.20 0.30 -7.18
CA LEU A 2 27.39 -1.10 -7.56
C LEU A 2 28.87 -1.46 -7.36
N LEU A 3 29.13 -2.52 -6.59
CA LEU A 3 30.48 -3.02 -6.29
C LEU A 3 30.86 -4.17 -7.20
N SER A 4 29.95 -5.17 -7.29
CA SER A 4 30.18 -6.30 -8.18
C SER A 4 28.88 -6.85 -8.75
N LEU A 5 28.98 -7.54 -9.88
CA LEU A 5 27.87 -8.21 -10.54
C LEU A 5 28.35 -9.59 -11.02
N THR A 6 27.74 -10.63 -10.47
CA THR A 6 28.00 -12.00 -10.84
C THR A 6 26.79 -12.58 -11.59
N ILE A 7 27.04 -13.18 -12.73
CA ILE A 7 26.02 -13.76 -13.60
C ILE A 7 26.40 -15.20 -13.88
N LYS A 8 25.45 -16.15 -13.69
CA LYS A 8 25.66 -17.58 -13.96
C LYS A 8 24.55 -18.12 -14.85
N ASN A 9 24.94 -18.86 -15.89
CA ASN A 9 24.05 -19.56 -16.82
C ASN A 9 22.95 -18.66 -17.42
N PHE A 10 23.31 -17.46 -17.83
CA PHE A 10 22.38 -16.47 -18.34
C PHE A 10 22.66 -16.15 -19.81
N ILE A 11 21.67 -16.40 -20.68
CA ILE A 11 21.74 -16.23 -22.14
C ILE A 11 22.96 -16.99 -22.71
N THR A 12 24.02 -16.29 -23.07
CA THR A 12 25.25 -16.86 -23.63
C THR A 12 26.37 -17.04 -22.60
N ALA A 13 26.26 -16.36 -21.44
CA ALA A 13 27.27 -16.41 -20.39
C ALA A 13 27.08 -17.63 -19.50
N GLU A 14 28.15 -18.43 -19.36
CA GLU A 14 28.20 -19.49 -18.36
C GLU A 14 28.51 -18.94 -16.97
N TYR A 15 29.54 -18.13 -16.90
CA TYR A 15 29.95 -17.42 -15.71
C TYR A 15 30.57 -16.09 -16.09
N LEU A 16 30.12 -15.02 -15.48
CA LEU A 16 30.66 -13.68 -15.66
C LEU A 16 30.70 -13.03 -14.28
N ASP A 17 31.87 -12.52 -13.92
CA ASP A 17 32.08 -11.78 -12.67
C ASP A 17 32.72 -10.44 -13.01
N LEU A 18 32.09 -9.37 -12.56
CA LEU A 18 32.48 -8.00 -12.88
C LEU A 18 32.60 -7.19 -11.58
N ASP A 19 33.78 -6.63 -11.35
CA ASP A 19 34.01 -5.69 -10.28
C ASP A 19 33.96 -4.25 -10.80
N PHE A 20 33.34 -3.37 -10.04
CA PHE A 20 33.21 -1.96 -10.35
C PHE A 20 33.93 -1.12 -9.29
N SER A 21 34.77 -0.22 -9.75
CA SER A 21 35.40 0.79 -8.90
C SER A 21 34.59 2.09 -8.85
N SER A 22 34.90 2.97 -7.91
CA SER A 22 34.27 4.30 -7.83
C SER A 22 34.50 5.12 -9.08
N GLY A 23 33.50 5.88 -9.50
CA GLY A 23 33.56 6.74 -10.68
C GLY A 23 32.73 6.22 -11.85
N THR A 24 33.16 6.50 -13.07
CA THR A 24 32.47 6.14 -14.29
C THR A 24 33.13 4.93 -14.95
N THR A 25 32.34 3.88 -15.24
CA THR A 25 32.79 2.70 -15.95
C THR A 25 32.19 2.69 -17.36
N ALA A 26 33.01 2.59 -18.39
CA ALA A 26 32.58 2.45 -19.78
C ALA A 26 32.70 1.00 -20.24
N ILE A 27 31.58 0.42 -20.67
CA ILE A 27 31.51 -0.93 -21.25
C ILE A 27 31.49 -0.78 -22.77
N THR A 28 32.61 -1.12 -23.45
CA THR A 28 32.76 -1.01 -24.91
C THR A 28 32.81 -2.39 -25.54
N GLY A 29 32.47 -2.46 -26.79
CA GLY A 29 32.51 -3.72 -27.57
C GLY A 29 31.58 -3.64 -28.79
N GLU A 30 31.72 -4.59 -29.72
CA GLU A 30 30.86 -4.72 -30.91
C GLU A 30 29.41 -5.09 -30.54
N THR A 31 28.49 -4.92 -31.49
CA THR A 31 27.12 -5.42 -31.37
C THR A 31 27.13 -6.94 -31.17
N GLY A 32 26.47 -7.40 -30.08
CA GLY A 32 26.51 -8.84 -29.71
C GLY A 32 27.60 -9.24 -28.70
N SER A 33 28.50 -8.34 -28.31
CA SER A 33 29.60 -8.62 -27.35
C SER A 33 29.17 -8.81 -25.89
N GLY A 34 27.88 -8.86 -25.60
CA GLY A 34 27.38 -9.07 -24.24
C GLY A 34 27.06 -7.81 -23.46
N LYS A 35 27.20 -6.59 -24.02
CA LYS A 35 26.81 -5.33 -23.32
C LYS A 35 25.36 -5.35 -22.86
N SER A 36 24.45 -5.74 -23.75
CA SER A 36 23.02 -5.85 -23.44
C SER A 36 22.72 -6.96 -22.41
N LEU A 37 23.59 -7.98 -22.32
CA LEU A 37 23.46 -9.05 -21.33
C LEU A 37 23.61 -8.52 -19.92
N ILE A 38 24.57 -7.62 -19.67
CA ILE A 38 24.82 -7.00 -18.36
C ILE A 38 23.61 -6.14 -17.94
N PHE A 39 23.09 -5.30 -18.84
CA PHE A 39 21.89 -4.50 -18.59
C PHE A 39 20.64 -5.34 -18.33
N ASN A 40 20.44 -6.41 -19.14
CA ASN A 40 19.33 -7.34 -18.94
C ASN A 40 19.45 -8.07 -17.61
N ALA A 41 20.64 -8.55 -17.24
CA ALA A 41 20.87 -9.21 -15.97
C ALA A 41 20.56 -8.27 -14.80
N LEU A 42 21.06 -7.04 -14.84
CA LEU A 42 20.79 -6.04 -13.80
C LEU A 42 19.31 -5.70 -13.72
N SER A 43 18.63 -5.49 -14.84
CA SER A 43 17.19 -5.23 -14.88
C SER A 43 16.37 -6.37 -14.27
N ILE A 44 16.74 -7.62 -14.55
CA ILE A 44 16.10 -8.80 -13.97
C ILE A 44 16.36 -8.87 -12.47
N LEU A 45 17.60 -8.67 -12.03
CA LEU A 45 17.96 -8.67 -10.61
C LEU A 45 17.13 -7.66 -9.81
N LEU A 46 16.89 -6.49 -10.37
CA LEU A 46 16.10 -5.41 -9.78
C LEU A 46 14.58 -5.59 -9.93
N GLY A 47 14.09 -6.82 -10.11
CA GLY A 47 12.66 -7.14 -10.12
C GLY A 47 12.01 -7.19 -11.50
N GLY A 48 12.75 -6.96 -12.59
CA GLY A 48 12.26 -7.10 -13.96
C GLY A 48 11.78 -8.52 -14.28
N ARG A 49 11.02 -8.69 -15.35
CA ARG A 49 10.49 -10.00 -15.77
C ARG A 49 11.61 -10.91 -16.26
N ALA A 50 11.76 -12.09 -15.63
CA ALA A 50 12.66 -13.14 -16.11
C ALA A 50 11.87 -14.09 -17.02
N GLU A 51 12.43 -14.40 -18.17
CA GLU A 51 11.87 -15.35 -19.14
C GLU A 51 12.74 -16.60 -19.20
N THR A 52 12.13 -17.76 -19.47
CA THR A 52 12.83 -19.05 -19.52
C THR A 52 13.85 -19.12 -20.66
N ASN A 53 13.63 -18.39 -21.75
CA ASN A 53 14.56 -18.27 -22.88
C ASN A 53 15.86 -17.52 -22.53
N MET A 54 15.91 -16.86 -21.36
CA MET A 54 17.11 -16.19 -20.85
C MET A 54 18.04 -17.11 -20.05
N ILE A 55 17.65 -18.37 -19.85
CA ILE A 55 18.53 -19.37 -19.26
C ILE A 55 19.40 -19.96 -20.38
N ARG A 56 20.69 -20.14 -20.07
CA ARG A 56 21.63 -20.76 -21.04
C ARG A 56 21.15 -22.15 -21.45
N HIS A 57 21.34 -22.50 -22.74
CA HIS A 57 20.77 -23.69 -23.38
C HIS A 57 20.93 -24.96 -22.54
N ASP A 58 22.06 -25.30 -22.05
CA ASP A 58 22.33 -26.57 -21.33
C ASP A 58 22.17 -26.45 -19.79
N SER A 59 21.45 -25.41 -19.32
CA SER A 59 21.30 -25.16 -17.88
C SER A 59 19.84 -25.24 -17.44
N THR A 60 19.63 -25.70 -16.22
CA THR A 60 18.29 -25.80 -15.64
C THR A 60 17.86 -24.51 -14.91
N GLN A 61 18.82 -23.68 -14.55
CA GLN A 61 18.59 -22.42 -13.82
C GLN A 61 19.66 -21.39 -14.14
N ALA A 62 19.30 -20.13 -14.01
CA ALA A 62 20.20 -19.00 -14.03
C ALA A 62 20.23 -18.30 -12.67
N GLU A 63 21.36 -17.72 -12.33
CA GLU A 63 21.55 -16.95 -11.10
C GLU A 63 22.23 -15.62 -11.41
N ILE A 64 21.72 -14.55 -10.84
CA ILE A 64 22.28 -13.21 -10.92
C ILE A 64 22.40 -12.67 -9.51
N SER A 65 23.55 -12.15 -9.14
CA SER A 65 23.78 -11.49 -7.86
C SER A 65 24.59 -10.22 -8.03
N ALA A 66 24.33 -9.23 -7.19
CA ALA A 66 25.11 -7.99 -7.16
C ALA A 66 25.27 -7.48 -5.73
N TYR A 67 26.42 -6.91 -5.46
CA TYR A 67 26.73 -6.19 -4.23
C TYR A 67 26.66 -4.70 -4.47
N PHE A 68 26.03 -4.01 -3.55
CA PHE A 68 25.88 -2.56 -3.57
C PHE A 68 26.44 -1.97 -2.28
N ASP A 69 27.33 -0.98 -2.39
CA ASP A 69 27.68 -0.12 -1.26
C ASP A 69 26.52 0.83 -0.97
N VAL A 70 25.98 0.74 0.24
CA VAL A 70 24.79 1.51 0.66
C VAL A 70 25.08 2.48 1.81
N GLN A 71 26.35 2.63 2.24
CA GLN A 71 26.72 3.47 3.37
C GLN A 71 26.27 4.93 3.25
N MET A 72 26.19 5.45 2.03
CA MET A 72 25.82 6.83 1.75
C MET A 72 24.35 6.99 1.32
N ILE A 73 23.53 5.96 1.49
CA ILE A 73 22.12 5.95 1.07
C ILE A 73 21.19 5.62 2.26
N PRO A 74 20.89 6.62 3.13
CA PRO A 74 20.08 6.38 4.34
C PRO A 74 18.69 5.81 4.05
N SER A 75 18.11 6.10 2.88
CA SER A 75 16.81 5.55 2.46
C SER A 75 16.81 4.04 2.29
N VAL A 76 17.94 3.45 1.91
CA VAL A 76 18.10 1.98 1.82
C VAL A 76 18.11 1.37 3.20
N GLU A 77 18.84 1.95 4.15
CA GLU A 77 18.92 1.49 5.53
C GLU A 77 17.54 1.44 6.19
N ILE A 78 16.80 2.55 6.09
CA ILE A 78 15.43 2.66 6.61
C ILE A 78 14.54 1.59 5.96
N TRP A 79 14.61 1.45 4.64
CA TRP A 79 13.80 0.49 3.91
C TRP A 79 14.10 -0.97 4.31
N LEU A 80 15.39 -1.33 4.50
CA LEU A 80 15.80 -2.67 4.94
C LEU A 80 15.27 -2.98 6.34
N GLN A 81 15.35 -2.03 7.28
CA GLN A 81 14.82 -2.16 8.64
C GLN A 81 13.32 -2.36 8.65
N GLU A 82 12.57 -1.53 7.90
CA GLU A 82 11.10 -1.62 7.81
C GLU A 82 10.62 -2.94 7.21
N ASN A 83 11.42 -3.57 6.33
CA ASN A 83 11.08 -4.84 5.69
C ASN A 83 11.72 -6.06 6.37
N GLY A 84 12.41 -5.89 7.50
CA GLY A 84 12.95 -6.98 8.31
C GLY A 84 14.20 -7.66 7.72
N PHE A 85 14.95 -6.96 6.86
CA PHE A 85 16.24 -7.44 6.34
C PHE A 85 17.40 -6.94 7.21
N SER A 86 18.51 -7.70 7.19
CA SER A 86 19.74 -7.25 7.84
C SER A 86 20.30 -5.99 7.18
N VAL A 87 20.81 -5.09 8.02
CA VAL A 87 21.40 -3.83 7.59
C VAL A 87 22.91 -3.91 7.80
N ASP A 88 23.63 -3.89 6.69
CA ASP A 88 25.08 -3.89 6.64
C ASP A 88 25.56 -2.73 5.76
N LYS A 89 26.88 -2.52 5.70
CA LYS A 89 27.50 -1.50 4.82
C LYS A 89 27.26 -1.81 3.35
N GLU A 90 27.07 -3.08 3.02
CA GLU A 90 26.83 -3.59 1.70
C GLU A 90 25.47 -4.27 1.66
N CYS A 91 24.80 -4.19 0.53
CA CYS A 91 23.54 -4.87 0.27
C CYS A 91 23.73 -5.88 -0.87
N LEU A 92 23.49 -7.16 -0.56
CA LEU A 92 23.50 -8.23 -1.56
C LEU A 92 22.09 -8.45 -2.10
N LEU A 93 21.92 -8.26 -3.39
CA LEU A 93 20.76 -8.73 -4.13
C LEU A 93 21.12 -10.00 -4.88
N ARG A 94 20.26 -11.01 -4.81
CA ARG A 94 20.43 -12.27 -5.53
C ARG A 94 19.11 -12.74 -6.08
N ARG A 95 19.11 -13.18 -7.32
CA ARG A 95 17.95 -13.77 -7.96
C ARG A 95 18.31 -15.07 -8.67
N VAL A 96 17.48 -16.10 -8.47
CA VAL A 96 17.60 -17.41 -9.10
C VAL A 96 16.28 -17.70 -9.82
N PHE A 97 16.34 -18.11 -11.08
CA PHE A 97 15.16 -18.51 -11.82
C PHE A 97 15.46 -19.75 -12.68
N ASN A 98 14.45 -20.59 -12.87
CA ASN A 98 14.59 -21.88 -13.52
C ASN A 98 13.73 -22.01 -14.77
N ASN A 99 13.98 -23.06 -15.56
CA ASN A 99 13.24 -23.38 -16.78
C ASN A 99 11.76 -23.74 -16.58
N GLN A 100 11.32 -23.95 -15.31
CA GLN A 100 9.91 -24.14 -14.97
C GLN A 100 9.16 -22.80 -14.70
N GLY A 101 9.81 -21.66 -14.94
CA GLY A 101 9.25 -20.34 -14.70
C GLY A 101 9.22 -19.90 -13.24
N ARG A 102 9.82 -20.68 -12.34
CA ARG A 102 9.92 -20.29 -10.91
C ARG A 102 11.09 -19.33 -10.72
N SER A 103 10.83 -18.22 -10.02
CA SER A 103 11.83 -17.21 -9.70
C SER A 103 11.84 -16.93 -8.21
N LYS A 104 13.03 -16.91 -7.59
CA LYS A 104 13.26 -16.61 -6.18
C LYS A 104 14.21 -15.44 -6.05
N GLY A 105 13.85 -14.47 -5.22
CA GLY A 105 14.69 -13.33 -4.88
C GLY A 105 15.21 -13.41 -3.46
N TYR A 106 16.37 -12.80 -3.23
CA TYR A 106 16.98 -12.73 -1.92
C TYR A 106 17.62 -11.34 -1.73
N ILE A 107 17.51 -10.82 -0.51
CA ILE A 107 18.14 -9.58 -0.07
C ILE A 107 18.91 -9.91 1.21
N ASN A 108 20.22 -9.67 1.22
CA ASN A 108 21.12 -9.99 2.34
C ASN A 108 20.94 -11.42 2.88
N GLY A 109 20.75 -12.39 1.96
CA GLY A 109 20.51 -13.79 2.30
C GLY A 109 19.10 -14.16 2.70
N GLY A 110 18.25 -13.20 3.06
CA GLY A 110 16.83 -13.40 3.36
C GLY A 110 15.98 -13.54 2.09
N PRO A 111 14.94 -14.40 2.08
CA PRO A 111 14.04 -14.51 0.93
C PRO A 111 13.23 -13.21 0.74
N ALA A 112 13.12 -12.76 -0.50
CA ALA A 112 12.43 -11.52 -0.86
C ALA A 112 11.43 -11.74 -2.00
N THR A 113 10.34 -10.99 -1.98
CA THR A 113 9.38 -10.95 -3.07
C THR A 113 9.92 -10.12 -4.23
N MET A 114 9.36 -10.34 -5.44
CA MET A 114 9.74 -9.55 -6.62
C MET A 114 9.42 -8.05 -6.44
N THR A 115 8.34 -7.75 -5.75
CA THR A 115 7.95 -6.36 -5.42
C THR A 115 8.96 -5.70 -4.48
N GLN A 116 9.50 -6.44 -3.52
CA GLN A 116 10.55 -5.93 -2.61
C GLN A 116 11.85 -5.68 -3.37
N LEU A 117 12.27 -6.60 -4.25
CA LEU A 117 13.45 -6.39 -5.12
C LEU A 117 13.27 -5.17 -6.01
N GLN A 118 12.09 -4.98 -6.58
CA GLN A 118 11.80 -3.82 -7.44
C GLN A 118 11.88 -2.51 -6.68
N LYS A 119 11.21 -2.41 -5.52
CA LYS A 119 11.23 -1.20 -4.68
C LYS A 119 12.63 -0.84 -4.20
N LEU A 120 13.40 -1.84 -3.77
CA LEU A 120 14.78 -1.61 -3.37
C LEU A 120 15.64 -1.23 -4.57
N GLY A 121 15.42 -1.87 -5.72
CA GLY A 121 16.10 -1.58 -6.98
C GLY A 121 15.90 -0.13 -7.44
N GLU A 122 14.70 0.41 -7.32
CA GLU A 122 14.36 1.82 -7.64
C GLU A 122 15.14 2.82 -6.76
N ILE A 123 15.53 2.42 -5.53
CA ILE A 123 16.34 3.26 -4.64
C ILE A 123 17.84 3.13 -4.96
N LEU A 124 18.29 1.92 -5.36
CA LEU A 124 19.70 1.60 -5.55
C LEU A 124 20.26 2.03 -6.90
N VAL A 125 19.45 1.89 -7.97
CA VAL A 125 19.92 2.04 -9.36
C VAL A 125 18.86 2.69 -10.21
N ASP A 126 19.27 3.72 -10.94
CA ASP A 126 18.46 4.29 -12.02
C ASP A 126 18.98 3.78 -13.37
N ILE A 127 18.14 3.02 -14.08
CA ILE A 127 18.50 2.43 -15.39
C ILE A 127 17.84 3.24 -16.49
N HIS A 128 18.66 3.97 -17.25
CA HIS A 128 18.24 4.66 -18.46
C HIS A 128 18.45 3.77 -19.69
N ASP A 129 17.42 3.04 -20.11
CA ASP A 129 17.41 2.24 -21.33
C ASP A 129 16.78 3.02 -22.50
N GLN A 130 17.18 2.72 -23.73
CA GLN A 130 16.68 3.37 -24.95
C GLN A 130 15.14 3.36 -25.07
N ASN A 131 14.45 2.43 -24.40
CA ASN A 131 13.00 2.26 -24.43
C ASN A 131 12.28 2.66 -23.14
N LYS A 132 12.98 3.07 -22.08
CA LYS A 132 12.38 3.37 -20.77
C LYS A 132 12.46 4.85 -20.41
N HIS A 133 12.03 5.74 -21.28
CA HIS A 133 11.75 7.14 -20.91
C HIS A 133 10.59 7.29 -19.92
N GLN A 134 10.06 6.17 -19.39
CA GLN A 134 8.88 6.18 -18.51
C GLN A 134 9.10 6.96 -17.20
N PHE A 135 10.32 7.01 -16.69
CA PHE A 135 10.63 7.79 -15.48
C PHE A 135 10.36 9.29 -15.69
N LEU A 136 10.81 9.84 -16.83
CA LEU A 136 10.60 11.26 -17.15
C LEU A 136 9.17 11.60 -17.60
N PHE A 137 8.33 10.60 -17.93
CA PHE A 137 6.93 10.85 -18.27
C PHE A 137 5.98 10.87 -17.07
N GLN A 138 6.45 10.44 -15.89
CA GLN A 138 5.65 10.50 -14.67
C GLN A 138 5.78 11.90 -14.03
N ARG A 139 4.65 12.59 -13.90
CA ARG A 139 4.58 13.95 -13.34
C ARG A 139 5.17 14.06 -11.93
N ASP A 140 5.02 13.00 -11.12
CA ASP A 140 5.55 12.97 -9.75
C ASP A 140 7.09 12.99 -9.73
N ASN A 141 7.73 12.35 -10.69
CA ASN A 141 9.18 12.34 -10.82
C ASN A 141 9.74 13.71 -11.25
N HIS A 142 9.01 14.45 -12.10
CA HIS A 142 9.42 15.82 -12.45
C HIS A 142 9.50 16.73 -11.22
N ARG A 143 8.50 16.63 -10.35
CA ARG A 143 8.48 17.41 -9.11
C ARG A 143 9.61 16.99 -8.19
N MET A 144 9.85 15.68 -8.04
CA MET A 144 10.93 15.17 -7.20
C MET A 144 12.29 15.66 -7.65
N LEU A 145 12.58 15.60 -8.96
CA LEU A 145 13.85 16.11 -9.53
C LEU A 145 14.00 17.61 -9.33
N LEU A 146 12.93 18.38 -9.49
CA LEU A 146 12.94 19.82 -9.28
C LEU A 146 13.18 20.17 -7.81
N ASP A 147 12.49 19.47 -6.90
CA ASP A 147 12.61 19.65 -5.45
C ASP A 147 14.02 19.29 -4.97
N GLU A 148 14.63 18.25 -5.53
CA GLU A 148 16.00 17.82 -5.25
C GLU A 148 17.02 18.83 -5.78
N TYR A 149 16.88 19.30 -7.02
CA TYR A 149 17.71 20.33 -7.61
C TYR A 149 17.66 21.64 -6.81
N ALA A 150 16.46 22.02 -6.34
CA ALA A 150 16.24 23.19 -5.51
C ALA A 150 16.70 23.01 -4.05
N LYS A 151 17.15 21.81 -3.65
CA LYS A 151 17.50 21.44 -2.26
C LYS A 151 16.38 21.79 -1.27
N ALA A 152 15.13 21.60 -1.66
CA ALA A 152 13.94 22.04 -0.93
C ALA A 152 13.46 21.03 0.13
N ASN A 153 14.26 20.04 0.53
CA ASN A 153 13.88 18.94 1.43
C ASN A 153 13.29 19.41 2.77
N ASP A 154 13.84 20.48 3.37
CA ASP A 154 13.34 21.04 4.62
C ASP A 154 11.95 21.66 4.46
N LEU A 155 11.69 22.33 3.35
CA LEU A 155 10.40 22.91 3.03
C LEU A 155 9.36 21.81 2.74
N LEU A 156 9.75 20.77 2.02
CA LEU A 156 8.91 19.60 1.75
C LEU A 156 8.48 18.90 3.03
N THR A 157 9.40 18.70 3.97
CA THR A 157 9.10 18.11 5.27
C THR A 157 8.12 18.96 6.06
N LYS A 158 8.31 20.29 6.10
CA LYS A 158 7.37 21.22 6.75
C LYS A 158 5.98 21.15 6.10
N ILE A 159 5.90 21.17 4.78
CA ILE A 159 4.63 21.09 4.05
C ILE A 159 3.92 19.76 4.32
N LYS A 160 4.63 18.62 4.29
CA LYS A 160 4.08 17.29 4.62
C LYS A 160 3.47 17.28 6.02
N ASN A 161 4.19 17.83 7.01
CA ASN A 161 3.71 17.88 8.39
C ASN A 161 2.47 18.78 8.56
N ILE A 162 2.47 19.95 7.92
CA ILE A 162 1.32 20.87 7.93
C ILE A 162 0.12 20.22 7.23
N HIS A 163 0.32 19.61 6.08
CA HIS A 163 -0.74 18.90 5.34
C HIS A 163 -1.33 17.74 6.14
N ALA A 164 -0.49 16.95 6.84
CA ALA A 164 -0.97 15.88 7.71
C ALA A 164 -1.86 16.44 8.84
N LYS A 165 -1.43 17.52 9.52
CA LYS A 165 -2.22 18.21 10.55
C LYS A 165 -3.55 18.75 9.99
N TRP A 166 -3.49 19.39 8.82
CA TRP A 166 -4.70 19.90 8.16
C TRP A 166 -5.69 18.77 7.84
N LYS A 167 -5.21 17.64 7.31
CA LYS A 167 -6.05 16.48 7.01
C LYS A 167 -6.73 15.91 8.27
N THR A 168 -5.99 15.83 9.37
CA THR A 168 -6.54 15.37 10.66
C THR A 168 -7.61 16.32 11.19
N LEU A 169 -7.34 17.63 11.19
CA LEU A 169 -8.29 18.65 11.64
C LEU A 169 -9.54 18.69 10.77
N LYS A 170 -9.38 18.55 9.45
CA LYS A 170 -10.51 18.48 8.51
C LYS A 170 -11.40 17.27 8.78
N LYS A 171 -10.80 16.12 9.10
CA LYS A 171 -11.54 14.92 9.48
C LYS A 171 -12.31 15.14 10.79
N GLN A 172 -11.65 15.68 11.83
CA GLN A 172 -12.31 15.97 13.10
C GLN A 172 -13.49 16.94 12.93
N LEU A 173 -13.33 17.97 12.11
CA LEU A 173 -14.41 18.92 11.82
C LEU A 173 -15.58 18.25 11.09
N SER A 174 -15.30 17.35 10.16
CA SER A 174 -16.34 16.55 9.49
C SER A 174 -17.07 15.62 10.46
N ASP A 175 -16.33 14.98 11.37
CA ASP A 175 -16.91 14.07 12.36
C ASP A 175 -17.82 14.84 13.33
N ILE A 176 -17.40 16.02 13.82
CA ILE A 176 -18.21 16.89 14.70
C ILE A 176 -19.47 17.37 13.97
N SER A 177 -19.36 17.84 12.71
CA SER A 177 -20.50 18.33 11.96
C SER A 177 -21.53 17.24 11.62
N SER A 178 -21.08 15.98 11.50
CA SER A 178 -21.99 14.84 11.33
C SER A 178 -22.75 14.50 12.61
N VAL A 179 -22.08 14.61 13.77
CA VAL A 179 -22.71 14.41 15.08
C VAL A 179 -23.73 15.52 15.37
N GLU A 180 -23.41 16.79 15.08
CA GLU A 180 -24.37 17.91 15.25
C GLU A 180 -25.65 17.67 14.44
N LYS A 181 -25.54 17.28 13.18
CA LYS A 181 -26.72 16.98 12.34
C LYS A 181 -27.57 15.85 12.90
N SER A 182 -26.95 14.73 13.33
CA SER A 182 -27.71 13.62 13.91
C SER A 182 -28.42 14.02 15.23
N THR A 183 -27.76 14.86 16.03
CA THR A 183 -28.33 15.36 17.26
C THR A 183 -29.50 16.34 17.02
N GLU A 184 -29.41 17.20 15.99
CA GLU A 184 -30.51 18.07 15.60
C GLU A 184 -31.73 17.27 15.09
N ASP A 185 -31.51 16.22 14.31
CA ASP A 185 -32.57 15.34 13.83
C ASP A 185 -33.24 14.61 15.00
N GLU A 186 -32.48 14.05 15.95
CA GLU A 186 -33.01 13.40 17.13
C GLU A 186 -33.84 14.41 18.04
N ILE A 187 -33.35 15.62 18.18
CA ILE A 187 -34.08 16.68 18.93
C ILE A 187 -35.40 17.04 18.24
N ASN A 188 -35.41 17.09 16.91
CA ASN A 188 -36.61 17.37 16.14
C ASN A 188 -37.62 16.23 16.25
N ASP A 189 -37.16 14.97 16.21
CA ASP A 189 -38.02 13.78 16.39
C ASP A 189 -38.64 13.78 17.80
N VAL A 190 -37.85 14.06 18.85
CA VAL A 190 -38.37 14.16 20.23
C VAL A 190 -39.36 15.31 20.38
N ARG A 191 -39.11 16.47 19.77
CA ARG A 191 -40.06 17.60 19.76
C ARG A 191 -41.36 17.26 19.05
N PHE A 192 -41.30 16.51 17.97
CA PHE A 192 -42.47 16.03 17.26
C PHE A 192 -43.31 15.10 18.14
N LEU A 193 -42.67 14.09 18.78
CA LEU A 193 -43.35 13.17 19.71
C LEU A 193 -43.97 13.90 20.90
N LEU A 194 -43.27 14.89 21.48
CA LEU A 194 -43.84 15.72 22.55
C LEU A 194 -45.09 16.46 22.10
N LYS A 195 -45.08 17.01 20.88
CA LYS A 195 -46.22 17.72 20.31
C LYS A 195 -47.42 16.79 20.04
N GLU A 196 -47.18 15.54 19.65
CA GLU A 196 -48.24 14.53 19.54
C GLU A 196 -48.82 14.18 20.93
N LEU A 197 -47.96 13.98 21.94
CA LEU A 197 -48.41 13.69 23.30
C LEU A 197 -49.24 14.82 23.89
N ASP A 198 -48.84 16.08 23.67
CA ASP A 198 -49.59 17.26 24.13
C ASP A 198 -51.01 17.34 23.49
N GLN A 199 -51.20 16.83 22.24
CA GLN A 199 -52.49 16.79 21.58
C GLN A 199 -53.46 15.80 22.22
N PHE A 200 -52.97 14.75 22.89
CA PHE A 200 -53.83 13.76 23.55
C PHE A 200 -54.38 14.18 24.91
N ASP A 201 -54.03 15.39 25.42
CA ASP A 201 -54.49 15.92 26.69
C ASP A 201 -54.51 14.86 27.81
N LEU A 202 -53.39 14.20 28.00
CA LEU A 202 -53.20 13.07 28.92
C LEU A 202 -53.18 13.55 30.37
N THR A 203 -54.31 14.15 30.84
CA THR A 203 -54.53 14.42 32.24
C THR A 203 -54.84 13.12 32.96
N LYS A 204 -54.53 13.04 34.28
CA LYS A 204 -54.80 11.83 35.07
C LYS A 204 -56.29 11.46 35.06
N GLU A 205 -57.16 12.47 35.04
CA GLU A 205 -58.59 12.31 34.95
C GLU A 205 -59.04 11.70 33.61
N ARG A 206 -58.41 12.13 32.52
CA ARG A 206 -58.73 11.62 31.15
C ARG A 206 -58.26 10.20 30.93
N VAL A 207 -57.05 9.86 31.43
CA VAL A 207 -56.53 8.47 31.38
C VAL A 207 -57.45 7.53 32.17
N LYS A 208 -57.85 7.95 33.37
CA LYS A 208 -58.73 7.16 34.20
C LYS A 208 -60.15 6.98 33.59
N ALA A 209 -60.69 8.00 32.95
CA ALA A 209 -61.95 7.91 32.22
C ALA A 209 -61.85 6.93 31.01
N LEU A 210 -60.75 6.94 30.29
CA LEU A 210 -60.49 6.02 29.19
C LEU A 210 -60.30 4.57 29.64
N GLU A 211 -59.69 4.34 30.82
CA GLU A 211 -59.53 3.02 31.42
C GLU A 211 -60.91 2.48 31.88
N GLU A 212 -61.74 3.32 32.47
CA GLU A 212 -63.13 2.95 32.88
C GLU A 212 -63.99 2.64 31.61
N GLU A 213 -63.89 3.47 30.58
CA GLU A 213 -64.63 3.25 29.30
C GLU A 213 -64.22 1.97 28.62
N HIS A 214 -62.91 1.61 28.67
CA HIS A 214 -62.41 0.35 28.10
C HIS A 214 -62.74 -0.89 28.95
N ALA A 215 -62.93 -0.72 30.25
CA ALA A 215 -63.30 -1.81 31.13
C ALA A 215 -64.79 -2.29 30.94
N ILE A 216 -65.67 -1.39 30.49
CA ILE A 216 -67.09 -1.65 30.27
C ILE A 216 -67.36 -2.74 29.23
N PRO A 217 -66.73 -2.75 28.02
CA PRO A 217 -66.94 -3.78 27.02
C PRO A 217 -66.45 -5.17 27.42
N VAL A 218 -65.38 -5.25 28.22
CA VAL A 218 -64.84 -6.53 28.70
C VAL A 218 -65.79 -7.17 29.73
N SER A 219 -66.45 -6.39 30.56
CA SER A 219 -67.46 -6.86 31.50
C SER A 219 -68.72 -7.34 30.81
N TYR A 220 -69.14 -6.69 29.70
CA TYR A 220 -70.30 -7.09 28.91
C TYR A 220 -70.07 -8.39 28.09
N THR A 221 -68.89 -8.63 27.58
CA THR A 221 -68.54 -9.87 26.93
C THR A 221 -68.46 -11.05 27.89
N HIS A 222 -68.00 -10.82 29.13
CA HIS A 222 -67.98 -11.85 30.19
C HIS A 222 -69.40 -12.24 30.66
N LEU A 223 -70.30 -11.27 30.80
CA LEU A 223 -71.70 -11.54 31.17
C LEU A 223 -72.45 -12.32 30.09
N ARG A 224 -72.22 -12.01 28.81
CA ARG A 224 -72.86 -12.72 27.69
C ARG A 224 -72.37 -14.16 27.53
N ALA A 225 -71.13 -14.43 27.89
CA ALA A 225 -70.55 -15.78 27.84
C ALA A 225 -71.13 -16.68 28.97
N HIS A 226 -71.56 -16.07 30.11
CA HIS A 226 -72.21 -16.84 31.16
C HIS A 226 -73.68 -17.13 30.88
N GLU A 227 -74.40 -16.32 30.10
CA GLU A 227 -75.80 -16.58 29.73
C GLU A 227 -75.99 -17.66 28.62
N THR A 228 -74.95 -17.90 27.79
CA THR A 228 -75.02 -18.92 26.71
C THR A 228 -74.76 -20.33 27.19
N LEU A 229 -74.43 -20.55 28.47
CA LEU A 229 -74.22 -21.90 29.04
C LEU A 229 -75.43 -22.43 29.86
N ARG A 230 -76.66 -21.87 29.68
CA ARG A 230 -77.86 -22.28 30.36
C ARG A 230 -79.01 -22.66 29.37
N TYR A 231 -78.65 -23.52 28.41
CA TYR A 231 -79.69 -24.36 27.72
C TYR A 231 -79.08 -25.66 27.24
#